data_444d0939fcf417217c5ade3634cbe1fc
#
_entry.id   444d0939fcf417217c5ade3634cbe1fc
#
_cell.length_a   1.000
_cell.length_b   1.000
_cell.length_c   1.000
_cell.angle_alpha   90.00
_cell.angle_beta   90.00
_cell.angle_gamma   90.00
#
_symmetry.space_group_name_H-M   'P 1'
#
loop_
_entity.id
_entity.type
_entity.pdbx_description
1 polymer ?
#
loop_
_entity_poly.entity_id
_entity_poly.type
_entity_poly.pdbx_seq_one_letter_code
_entity_poly.pdbx_strand_id
1 'polypeptide(L)'
;VDAGLEFLRTNAEADRWMLQLELFDPHEPFFAAERFRQARGLDADASADWPAYRRVLESDDDVARTREEYLALVEMCDHSLGRVLDAMDEHQLWDDTMLIVHTDHGFLLGEHGWWAKSVMPWFNELVHLPMFLWDPRSGRRGEIDDRLAQTIDIPLTLLDFFGVDATADMLGHPLADQSPARESAIFGIHGGHVN
;
A
#
# COMPACT_ATOMS: atom_id res chain seq x y z
N VAL A 1 3.59 -1.23 -13.75
CA VAL A 1 4.55 -0.11 -13.57
C VAL A 1 4.95 0.49 -14.91
N ASP A 2 5.33 -0.30 -15.95
CA ASP A 2 5.86 0.24 -17.23
C ASP A 2 4.94 1.27 -17.89
N ALA A 3 3.63 1.02 -17.95
CA ALA A 3 2.67 1.98 -18.49
C ALA A 3 2.61 3.30 -17.69
N GLY A 4 2.78 3.22 -16.37
CA GLY A 4 2.85 4.40 -15.51
C GLY A 4 4.14 5.19 -15.71
N LEU A 5 5.29 4.52 -15.86
CA LEU A 5 6.56 5.17 -16.19
C LEU A 5 6.51 5.86 -17.56
N GLU A 6 5.86 5.24 -18.54
CA GLU A 6 5.65 5.86 -19.86
C GLU A 6 4.74 7.09 -19.75
N PHE A 7 3.69 7.05 -18.89
CA PHE A 7 2.87 8.21 -18.61
C PHE A 7 3.69 9.35 -18.00
N LEU A 8 4.52 9.07 -16.99
CA LEU A 8 5.38 10.07 -16.35
C LEU A 8 6.33 10.69 -17.38
N ARG A 9 7.04 9.85 -18.16
CA ARG A 9 7.95 10.31 -19.21
C ARG A 9 7.28 11.23 -20.23
N THR A 10 6.00 10.98 -20.55
CA THR A 10 5.27 11.73 -21.58
C THR A 10 4.66 13.02 -21.02
N ASN A 11 4.30 13.04 -19.73
CA ASN A 11 3.53 14.12 -19.13
C ASN A 11 4.28 14.90 -18.04
N ALA A 12 5.57 14.64 -17.82
CA ALA A 12 6.36 15.28 -16.76
C ALA A 12 6.31 16.82 -16.82
N GLU A 13 6.28 17.38 -18.03
CA GLU A 13 6.19 18.84 -18.24
C GLU A 13 4.74 19.36 -18.38
N ALA A 14 3.75 18.48 -18.31
CA ALA A 14 2.34 18.88 -18.41
C ALA A 14 1.83 19.37 -17.04
N ASP A 15 0.94 20.35 -17.05
CA ASP A 15 0.29 20.83 -15.84
C ASP A 15 -0.96 19.99 -15.51
N ARG A 16 -1.21 19.82 -14.20
CA ARG A 16 -2.48 19.27 -13.65
C ARG A 16 -2.83 17.87 -14.11
N TRP A 17 -1.88 16.94 -14.08
CA TRP A 17 -2.17 15.53 -14.27
C TRP A 17 -2.33 14.78 -12.94
N MET A 18 -3.02 13.67 -12.99
CA MET A 18 -3.10 12.68 -11.91
C MET A 18 -2.82 11.30 -12.52
N LEU A 19 -1.98 10.54 -11.84
CA LEU A 19 -1.68 9.15 -12.18
C LEU A 19 -1.98 8.26 -10.97
N GLN A 20 -2.84 7.27 -11.16
CA GLN A 20 -3.03 6.18 -10.21
C GLN A 20 -2.37 4.92 -10.78
N LEU A 21 -1.41 4.37 -10.03
CA LEU A 21 -0.80 3.07 -10.29
C LEU A 21 -1.36 2.07 -9.30
N GLU A 22 -2.27 1.23 -9.75
CA GLU A 22 -2.81 0.13 -8.98
C GLU A 22 -2.05 -1.14 -9.33
N LEU A 23 -1.36 -1.71 -8.33
CA LEU A 23 -0.61 -2.95 -8.45
C LEU A 23 -1.36 -4.04 -7.70
N PHE A 24 -1.49 -5.21 -8.32
CA PHE A 24 -2.12 -6.36 -7.68
C PHE A 24 -1.27 -6.90 -6.53
N ASP A 25 0.06 -6.90 -6.71
CA ASP A 25 1.00 -7.37 -5.69
C ASP A 25 1.11 -6.39 -4.51
N PRO A 26 1.33 -6.91 -3.30
CA PRO A 26 1.66 -8.28 -2.89
C PRO A 26 0.46 -9.18 -2.54
N HIS A 27 -0.63 -9.10 -3.28
CA HIS A 27 -1.81 -9.95 -3.09
C HIS A 27 -1.49 -11.44 -3.38
N GLU A 28 -2.21 -12.34 -2.74
CA GLU A 28 -2.15 -13.76 -3.09
C GLU A 28 -2.73 -14.05 -4.50
N PRO A 29 -2.21 -15.03 -5.23
CA PRO A 29 -1.12 -15.95 -4.92
C PRO A 29 0.26 -15.26 -4.95
N PHE A 30 1.18 -15.71 -4.10
CA PHE A 30 2.49 -15.08 -3.94
C PHE A 30 3.48 -15.43 -5.07
N PHE A 31 3.18 -15.00 -6.29
CA PHE A 31 3.98 -15.27 -7.48
C PHE A 31 5.00 -14.16 -7.76
N ALA A 32 6.08 -14.16 -7.01
CA ALA A 32 7.19 -13.27 -7.31
C ALA A 32 8.01 -13.78 -8.52
N ALA A 33 8.60 -12.85 -9.28
CA ALA A 33 9.51 -13.19 -10.35
C ALA A 33 10.72 -13.98 -9.81
N GLU A 34 11.22 -14.93 -10.63
CA GLU A 34 12.25 -15.90 -10.25
C GLU A 34 13.47 -15.27 -9.56
N ARG A 35 13.96 -14.13 -10.03
CA ARG A 35 15.11 -13.43 -9.43
C ARG A 35 14.93 -13.07 -7.95
N PHE A 36 13.71 -12.69 -7.54
CA PHE A 36 13.39 -12.35 -6.15
C PHE A 36 13.25 -13.61 -5.30
N ARG A 37 12.68 -14.68 -5.86
CA ARG A 37 12.58 -15.99 -5.20
C ARG A 37 13.97 -16.58 -4.97
N GLN A 38 14.83 -16.59 -5.99
CA GLN A 38 16.21 -17.07 -5.88
C GLN A 38 17.05 -16.31 -4.85
N ALA A 39 16.86 -14.98 -4.74
CA ALA A 39 17.55 -14.16 -3.73
C ALA A 39 17.22 -14.60 -2.29
N ARG A 40 16.06 -15.26 -2.09
CA ARG A 40 15.62 -15.81 -0.80
C ARG A 40 15.85 -17.33 -0.66
N GLY A 41 16.54 -17.93 -1.61
CA GLY A 41 16.81 -19.36 -1.58
C GLY A 41 15.60 -20.25 -1.85
N LEU A 42 14.56 -19.71 -2.48
CA LEU A 42 13.36 -20.46 -2.87
C LEU A 42 13.59 -21.16 -4.20
N ASP A 43 13.14 -22.41 -4.29
CA ASP A 43 13.24 -23.19 -5.51
C ASP A 43 12.39 -22.61 -6.64
N ALA A 44 12.94 -22.57 -7.86
CA ALA A 44 12.24 -22.04 -9.03
C ALA A 44 10.95 -22.77 -9.36
N ASP A 45 10.90 -24.07 -9.10
CA ASP A 45 9.78 -24.97 -9.47
C ASP A 45 8.76 -25.18 -8.34
N ALA A 46 9.04 -24.75 -7.12
CA ALA A 46 8.11 -24.87 -6.01
C ALA A 46 7.12 -23.68 -6.03
N SER A 47 5.92 -23.89 -6.53
CA SER A 47 4.82 -22.96 -6.25
C SER A 47 4.35 -23.19 -4.82
N ALA A 48 4.43 -22.18 -3.99
CA ALA A 48 3.70 -22.20 -2.73
C ALA A 48 2.21 -22.06 -3.04
N ASP A 49 1.40 -23.01 -2.57
CA ASP A 49 -0.02 -22.77 -2.48
C ASP A 49 -0.23 -21.62 -1.51
N TRP A 50 -0.99 -20.59 -1.93
CA TRP A 50 -1.35 -19.55 -0.99
C TRP A 50 -2.27 -20.10 0.11
N PRO A 51 -2.15 -19.62 1.35
CA PRO A 51 -2.91 -20.17 2.45
C PRO A 51 -4.42 -19.95 2.29
N ALA A 52 -5.22 -20.94 2.65
CA ALA A 52 -6.66 -20.79 2.72
C ALA A 52 -7.04 -19.81 3.87
N TYR A 53 -8.18 -19.14 3.76
CA TYR A 53 -8.71 -18.21 4.75
C TYR A 53 -9.23 -18.96 5.99
N ARG A 54 -8.34 -19.36 6.87
CA ARG A 54 -8.63 -20.23 8.03
C ARG A 54 -7.53 -20.17 9.09
N ARG A 55 -7.72 -20.93 10.16
CA ARG A 55 -6.66 -21.22 11.11
C ARG A 55 -5.48 -21.90 10.46
N VAL A 56 -4.28 -21.62 10.97
CA VAL A 56 -3.05 -22.30 10.59
C VAL A 56 -3.15 -23.78 10.99
N LEU A 57 -2.94 -24.68 10.03
CA LEU A 57 -2.86 -26.13 10.21
C LEU A 57 -1.52 -26.69 9.69
N GLU A 58 -0.76 -25.87 9.03
CA GLU A 58 0.54 -26.18 8.43
C GLU A 58 1.62 -26.30 9.49
N SER A 59 2.72 -26.96 9.15
CA SER A 59 3.91 -27.00 10.00
C SER A 59 4.59 -25.64 10.10
N ASP A 60 5.41 -25.43 11.14
CA ASP A 60 6.19 -24.20 11.28
C ASP A 60 7.12 -23.96 10.08
N ASP A 61 7.66 -25.01 9.48
CA ASP A 61 8.51 -24.92 8.28
C ASP A 61 7.70 -24.45 7.05
N ASP A 62 6.46 -24.92 6.88
CA ASP A 62 5.59 -24.47 5.79
C ASP A 62 5.15 -23.01 5.99
N VAL A 63 4.87 -22.62 7.24
CA VAL A 63 4.57 -21.22 7.58
C VAL A 63 5.77 -20.33 7.24
N ALA A 64 6.97 -20.74 7.66
CA ALA A 64 8.20 -19.99 7.37
C ALA A 64 8.42 -19.85 5.85
N ARG A 65 8.25 -20.94 5.09
CA ARG A 65 8.38 -20.93 3.64
C ARG A 65 7.36 -19.99 2.97
N THR A 66 6.11 -20.02 3.41
CA THR A 66 5.06 -19.14 2.87
C THR A 66 5.39 -17.66 3.12
N ARG A 67 5.97 -17.35 4.27
CA ARG A 67 6.47 -16.00 4.58
C ARG A 67 7.60 -15.56 3.64
N GLU A 68 8.53 -16.45 3.32
CA GLU A 68 9.60 -16.13 2.36
C GLU A 68 9.05 -15.89 0.95
N GLU A 69 8.03 -16.64 0.50
CA GLU A 69 7.34 -16.36 -0.77
C GLU A 69 6.68 -14.97 -0.77
N TYR A 70 5.99 -14.61 0.31
CA TYR A 70 5.42 -13.27 0.46
C TYR A 70 6.50 -12.18 0.46
N LEU A 71 7.60 -12.39 1.17
CA LEU A 71 8.69 -11.43 1.22
C LEU A 71 9.38 -11.25 -0.14
N ALA A 72 9.50 -12.30 -0.95
CA ALA A 72 9.98 -12.19 -2.32
C ALA A 72 9.05 -11.29 -3.17
N LEU A 73 7.75 -11.38 -2.94
CA LEU A 73 6.76 -10.54 -3.61
C LEU A 73 6.84 -9.08 -3.14
N VAL A 74 7.04 -8.85 -1.84
CA VAL A 74 7.26 -7.50 -1.28
C VAL A 74 8.53 -6.86 -1.85
N GLU A 75 9.62 -7.61 -2.00
CA GLU A 75 10.85 -7.12 -2.67
C GLU A 75 10.59 -6.74 -4.15
N MET A 76 9.73 -7.47 -4.84
CA MET A 76 9.31 -7.12 -6.19
C MET A 76 8.50 -5.82 -6.21
N CYS A 77 7.63 -5.60 -5.21
CA CYS A 77 6.89 -4.35 -5.05
C CYS A 77 7.82 -3.18 -4.75
N ASP A 78 8.78 -3.36 -3.84
CA ASP A 78 9.79 -2.36 -3.48
C ASP A 78 10.62 -1.97 -4.70
N HIS A 79 11.12 -2.95 -5.47
CA HIS A 79 11.81 -2.68 -6.73
C HIS A 79 10.94 -1.90 -7.73
N SER A 80 9.65 -2.18 -7.79
CA SER A 80 8.71 -1.49 -8.67
C SER A 80 8.47 -0.05 -8.22
N LEU A 81 8.35 0.18 -6.91
CA LEU A 81 8.27 1.53 -6.33
C LEU A 81 9.58 2.30 -6.58
N GLY A 82 10.74 1.67 -6.38
CA GLY A 82 12.04 2.28 -6.66
C GLY A 82 12.13 2.86 -8.07
N ARG A 83 11.62 2.14 -9.09
CA ARG A 83 11.58 2.64 -10.47
C ARG A 83 10.68 3.88 -10.64
N VAL A 84 9.61 4.01 -9.86
CA VAL A 84 8.76 5.23 -9.86
C VAL A 84 9.50 6.39 -9.21
N LEU A 85 10.19 6.14 -8.10
CA LEU A 85 11.00 7.15 -7.42
C LEU A 85 12.15 7.64 -8.31
N ASP A 86 12.85 6.72 -8.99
CA ASP A 86 13.89 7.05 -9.98
C ASP A 86 13.34 7.95 -11.10
N ALA A 87 12.11 7.68 -11.59
CA ALA A 87 11.48 8.52 -12.60
C ALA A 87 11.10 9.90 -12.06
N MET A 88 10.66 10.00 -10.79
CA MET A 88 10.42 11.28 -10.14
C MET A 88 11.70 12.11 -10.00
N ASP A 89 12.83 11.46 -9.69
CA ASP A 89 14.15 12.11 -9.65
C ASP A 89 14.57 12.57 -11.05
N GLU A 90 14.48 11.69 -12.06
CA GLU A 90 14.87 11.98 -13.44
C GLU A 90 14.11 13.18 -14.03
N HIS A 91 12.81 13.24 -13.76
CA HIS A 91 11.92 14.29 -14.26
C HIS A 91 11.77 15.48 -13.30
N GLN A 92 12.48 15.50 -12.17
CA GLN A 92 12.47 16.61 -11.20
C GLN A 92 11.06 16.91 -10.64
N LEU A 93 10.25 15.88 -10.38
CA LEU A 93 8.85 16.03 -10.00
C LEU A 93 8.61 16.37 -8.52
N TRP A 94 9.63 16.33 -7.68
CA TRP A 94 9.48 16.51 -6.23
C TRP A 94 9.03 17.93 -5.79
N ASP A 95 9.22 18.92 -6.63
CA ASP A 95 8.92 20.31 -6.28
C ASP A 95 7.42 20.68 -6.47
N ASP A 96 6.69 19.93 -7.30
CA ASP A 96 5.31 20.25 -7.67
C ASP A 96 4.35 19.05 -7.74
N THR A 97 4.85 17.85 -7.50
CA THR A 97 4.07 16.62 -7.58
C THR A 97 3.94 15.97 -6.21
N MET A 98 2.69 15.68 -5.81
CA MET A 98 2.38 14.88 -4.62
C MET A 98 2.53 13.40 -4.93
N LEU A 99 3.12 12.64 -4.00
CA LEU A 99 3.15 11.17 -4.06
C LEU A 99 2.46 10.60 -2.83
N ILE A 100 1.49 9.70 -3.05
CA ILE A 100 0.86 8.89 -2.00
C ILE A 100 1.12 7.42 -2.32
N VAL A 101 1.70 6.69 -1.36
CA VAL A 101 1.89 5.23 -1.44
C VAL A 101 1.14 4.60 -0.30
N HIS A 102 0.22 3.69 -0.60
CA HIS A 102 -0.61 3.03 0.40
C HIS A 102 -1.09 1.66 -0.07
N THR A 103 -1.73 0.92 0.83
CA THR A 103 -2.47 -0.31 0.54
C THR A 103 -3.87 -0.25 1.14
N ASP A 104 -4.75 -1.13 0.74
CA ASP A 104 -6.16 -1.17 1.15
C ASP A 104 -6.40 -1.99 2.43
N HIS A 105 -5.64 -3.05 2.66
CA HIS A 105 -5.67 -3.91 3.85
C HIS A 105 -4.36 -4.68 4.00
N GLY A 106 -4.17 -5.27 5.18
CA GLY A 106 -3.07 -6.19 5.44
C GLY A 106 -3.43 -7.65 5.20
N PHE A 107 -2.55 -8.54 5.62
CA PHE A 107 -2.67 -9.98 5.45
C PHE A 107 -1.94 -10.71 6.58
N LEU A 108 -2.56 -11.73 7.17
CA LEU A 108 -1.94 -12.58 8.18
C LEU A 108 -1.16 -13.73 7.52
N LEU A 109 0.07 -13.88 7.94
CA LEU A 109 1.01 -14.90 7.48
C LEU A 109 1.34 -15.89 8.60
N GLY A 110 0.31 -16.32 9.33
CA GLY A 110 0.40 -17.21 10.48
C GLY A 110 0.40 -16.51 11.84
N GLU A 111 0.38 -15.18 11.89
CA GLU A 111 0.23 -14.42 13.13
C GLU A 111 -1.11 -14.80 13.78
N HIS A 112 -1.12 -14.83 15.13
CA HIS A 112 -2.30 -15.21 15.92
C HIS A 112 -2.90 -16.58 15.58
N GLY A 113 -2.15 -17.44 14.86
CA GLY A 113 -2.62 -18.74 14.37
C GLY A 113 -3.65 -18.65 13.25
N TRP A 114 -3.59 -17.60 12.43
CA TRP A 114 -4.47 -17.37 11.29
C TRP A 114 -3.70 -17.09 10.00
N TRP A 115 -4.34 -17.48 8.90
CA TRP A 115 -3.95 -17.09 7.55
C TRP A 115 -4.92 -16.08 6.96
N ALA A 116 -4.38 -15.24 6.07
CA ALA A 116 -5.15 -14.39 5.16
C ALA A 116 -5.89 -13.23 5.85
N LYS A 117 -7.10 -12.97 5.40
CA LYS A 117 -7.93 -11.82 5.74
C LYS A 117 -9.42 -12.23 5.73
N SER A 118 -10.30 -11.39 6.24
CA SER A 118 -11.77 -11.49 6.13
C SER A 118 -12.51 -12.46 7.06
N VAL A 119 -11.89 -13.48 7.65
CA VAL A 119 -12.58 -14.51 8.47
C VAL A 119 -12.14 -14.56 9.93
N MET A 120 -11.12 -13.79 10.30
CA MET A 120 -10.55 -13.70 11.65
C MET A 120 -10.96 -12.41 12.35
N PRO A 121 -10.74 -12.29 13.67
CA PRO A 121 -10.84 -11.02 14.36
C PRO A 121 -9.92 -9.96 13.74
N TRP A 122 -10.26 -8.69 13.93
CA TRP A 122 -9.43 -7.59 13.50
C TRP A 122 -8.13 -7.53 14.30
N PHE A 123 -7.05 -7.94 13.65
CA PHE A 123 -5.70 -7.80 14.18
C PHE A 123 -5.03 -6.57 13.57
N ASN A 124 -4.06 -6.04 14.29
CA ASN A 124 -3.35 -4.82 13.87
C ASN A 124 -2.72 -4.97 12.48
N GLU A 125 -2.20 -6.14 12.17
CA GLU A 125 -1.60 -6.48 10.88
C GLU A 125 -2.56 -6.35 9.69
N LEU A 126 -3.87 -6.36 9.95
CA LEU A 126 -4.90 -6.23 8.91
C LEU A 126 -5.35 -4.78 8.68
N VAL A 127 -5.23 -3.93 9.70
CA VAL A 127 -5.86 -2.59 9.69
C VAL A 127 -4.89 -1.44 9.91
N HIS A 128 -3.73 -1.67 10.51
CA HIS A 128 -2.68 -0.67 10.65
C HIS A 128 -1.75 -0.73 9.44
N LEU A 129 -2.12 0.00 8.42
CA LEU A 129 -1.53 -0.10 7.08
C LEU A 129 -0.44 0.93 6.84
N PRO A 130 0.60 0.61 6.07
CA PRO A 130 1.57 1.59 5.65
C PRO A 130 0.91 2.65 4.76
N MET A 131 1.20 3.93 5.05
CA MET A 131 0.85 5.06 4.22
C MET A 131 2.01 6.05 4.21
N PHE A 132 2.49 6.40 3.03
CA PHE A 132 3.53 7.39 2.84
C PHE A 132 2.98 8.54 2.00
N LEU A 133 3.22 9.76 2.47
CA LEU A 133 2.79 10.97 1.80
C LEU A 133 3.98 11.89 1.58
N TRP A 134 4.24 12.27 0.36
CA TRP A 134 5.04 13.41 -0.02
C TRP A 134 4.12 14.51 -0.54
N ASP A 135 4.10 15.65 0.14
CA ASP A 135 3.42 16.86 -0.31
C ASP A 135 4.45 17.98 -0.43
N PRO A 136 4.77 18.46 -1.65
CA PRO A 136 5.78 19.50 -1.85
C PRO A 136 5.45 20.81 -1.13
N ARG A 137 4.17 21.06 -0.84
CA ARG A 137 3.72 22.28 -0.16
C ARG A 137 4.02 22.28 1.35
N SER A 138 4.16 21.10 1.95
CA SER A 138 4.24 20.94 3.41
C SER A 138 5.61 21.30 4.00
N GLY A 139 6.68 21.18 3.24
CA GLY A 139 8.06 21.30 3.71
C GLY A 139 8.51 20.19 4.69
N ARG A 140 7.64 19.26 5.06
CA ARG A 140 7.91 18.15 5.99
C ARG A 140 8.76 17.06 5.29
N ARG A 141 9.75 16.53 6.00
CA ARG A 141 10.64 15.49 5.45
C ARG A 141 11.02 14.48 6.53
N GLY A 142 10.88 13.19 6.25
CA GLY A 142 11.30 12.10 7.12
C GLY A 142 10.61 12.10 8.49
N GLU A 143 9.41 12.61 8.57
CA GLU A 143 8.61 12.66 9.79
C GLU A 143 7.67 11.47 9.88
N ILE A 144 7.42 11.02 11.10
CA ILE A 144 6.35 10.05 11.40
C ILE A 144 5.17 10.87 11.93
N ASP A 145 4.00 10.62 11.38
CA ASP A 145 2.75 11.24 11.81
C ASP A 145 1.88 10.18 12.48
N ASP A 146 1.67 10.32 13.79
CA ASP A 146 0.89 9.37 14.61
C ASP A 146 -0.63 9.63 14.56
N ARG A 147 -1.08 10.61 13.77
CA ARG A 147 -2.52 10.86 13.60
C ARG A 147 -3.21 9.70 12.91
N LEU A 148 -4.43 9.39 13.35
CA LEU A 148 -5.23 8.40 12.67
C LEU A 148 -5.64 8.90 11.28
N ALA A 149 -5.23 8.15 10.25
CA ALA A 149 -5.61 8.36 8.86
C ALA A 149 -6.42 7.17 8.35
N GLN A 150 -7.27 7.41 7.36
CA GLN A 150 -8.05 6.38 6.68
C GLN A 150 -8.00 6.60 5.17
N THR A 151 -8.29 5.57 4.39
CA THR A 151 -8.30 5.66 2.92
C THR A 151 -9.31 6.69 2.39
N ILE A 152 -10.38 6.98 3.15
CA ILE A 152 -11.34 8.06 2.82
C ILE A 152 -10.72 9.47 2.85
N ASP A 153 -9.54 9.63 3.46
CA ASP A 153 -8.82 10.90 3.53
C ASP A 153 -8.06 11.19 2.23
N ILE A 154 -7.73 10.15 1.46
CA ILE A 154 -6.96 10.27 0.21
C ILE A 154 -7.67 11.13 -0.83
N PRO A 155 -8.96 10.90 -1.16
CA PRO A 155 -9.65 11.74 -2.13
C PRO A 155 -9.68 13.22 -1.74
N LEU A 156 -9.88 13.53 -0.43
CA LEU A 156 -9.88 14.90 0.04
C LEU A 156 -8.48 15.53 0.01
N THR A 157 -7.44 14.76 0.26
CA THR A 157 -6.05 15.18 0.11
C THR A 157 -5.74 15.56 -1.33
N LEU A 158 -6.21 14.76 -2.29
CA LEU A 158 -6.04 15.05 -3.72
C LEU A 158 -6.84 16.29 -4.15
N LEU A 159 -8.10 16.42 -3.71
CA LEU A 159 -8.91 17.62 -4.01
C LEU A 159 -8.26 18.88 -3.47
N ASP A 160 -7.80 18.84 -2.22
CA ASP A 160 -7.05 19.95 -1.59
C ASP A 160 -5.78 20.31 -2.37
N PHE A 161 -5.04 19.31 -2.82
CA PHE A 161 -3.84 19.52 -3.63
C PHE A 161 -4.13 20.26 -4.94
N PHE A 162 -5.23 19.87 -5.63
CA PHE A 162 -5.65 20.51 -6.87
C PHE A 162 -6.45 21.81 -6.69
N GLY A 163 -6.73 22.22 -5.44
CA GLY A 163 -7.54 23.39 -5.14
C GLY A 163 -9.01 23.22 -5.56
N VAL A 164 -9.55 22.02 -5.42
CA VAL A 164 -10.94 21.68 -5.74
C VAL A 164 -11.72 21.49 -4.44
N ASP A 165 -12.88 22.13 -4.33
CA ASP A 165 -13.74 22.00 -3.15
C ASP A 165 -14.29 20.59 -3.00
N ALA A 166 -14.26 20.08 -1.76
CA ALA A 166 -14.89 18.82 -1.40
C ALA A 166 -16.43 18.94 -1.42
N THR A 167 -17.11 17.83 -1.72
CA THR A 167 -18.57 17.77 -1.59
C THR A 167 -19.00 17.49 -0.15
N ALA A 168 -20.23 17.90 0.22
CA ALA A 168 -20.72 17.82 1.61
C ALA A 168 -20.88 16.39 2.16
N ASP A 169 -20.88 15.39 1.29
CA ASP A 169 -20.99 13.97 1.64
C ASP A 169 -19.64 13.26 1.82
N MET A 170 -18.53 13.94 1.56
CA MET A 170 -17.19 13.42 1.82
C MET A 170 -16.83 13.57 3.30
N LEU A 171 -16.52 12.45 3.97
CA LEU A 171 -16.32 12.40 5.43
C LEU A 171 -14.85 12.35 5.88
N GLY A 172 -13.91 12.33 4.94
CA GLY A 172 -12.48 12.34 5.23
C GLY A 172 -11.95 13.73 5.62
N HIS A 173 -10.64 13.81 5.84
CA HIS A 173 -9.90 15.05 6.08
C HIS A 173 -8.63 15.04 5.21
N PRO A 174 -8.20 16.18 4.65
CA PRO A 174 -6.91 16.24 3.96
C PRO A 174 -5.77 15.82 4.90
N LEU A 175 -4.92 14.92 4.45
CA LEU A 175 -3.79 14.40 5.25
C LEU A 175 -2.71 15.46 5.50
N ALA A 176 -2.59 16.42 4.59
CA ALA A 176 -1.65 17.54 4.71
C ALA A 176 -2.15 18.64 5.66
N ASP A 177 -3.40 18.61 6.07
CA ASP A 177 -4.01 19.61 6.94
C ASP A 177 -3.50 19.50 8.38
N GLN A 178 -3.52 20.65 9.08
CA GLN A 178 -3.26 20.78 10.51
C GLN A 178 -4.54 20.55 11.35
N SER A 179 -5.61 20.05 10.75
CA SER A 179 -6.89 19.76 11.41
C SER A 179 -6.72 18.85 12.63
N PRO A 180 -7.61 18.96 13.64
CA PRO A 180 -7.56 18.08 14.78
C PRO A 180 -7.51 16.61 14.37
N ALA A 181 -6.67 15.83 15.05
CA ALA A 181 -6.57 14.41 14.82
C ALA A 181 -7.94 13.74 15.01
N ARG A 182 -8.23 12.78 14.15
CA ARG A 182 -9.37 11.88 14.30
C ARG A 182 -9.22 11.09 15.61
N GLU A 183 -10.26 11.00 16.41
CA GLU A 183 -10.23 10.24 17.66
C GLU A 183 -10.42 8.73 17.45
N SER A 184 -11.04 8.34 16.32
CA SER A 184 -11.31 6.94 16.00
C SER A 184 -11.26 6.70 14.49
N ALA A 185 -10.83 5.51 14.11
CA ALA A 185 -10.93 5.00 12.75
C ALA A 185 -11.99 3.90 12.69
N ILE A 186 -12.73 3.84 11.59
CA ILE A 186 -13.78 2.84 11.37
C ILE A 186 -13.29 1.90 10.27
N PHE A 187 -13.37 0.62 10.53
CA PHE A 187 -13.07 -0.42 9.55
C PHE A 187 -14.09 -1.55 9.64
N GLY A 188 -14.28 -2.25 8.54
CA GLY A 188 -15.26 -3.31 8.45
C GLY A 188 -14.79 -4.44 7.53
N ILE A 189 -15.41 -5.62 7.66
CA ILE A 189 -15.17 -6.74 6.75
C ILE A 189 -16.39 -7.03 5.88
N HIS A 190 -16.12 -7.75 4.80
CA HIS A 190 -17.16 -8.34 3.97
C HIS A 190 -18.06 -9.24 4.83
N GLY A 191 -19.37 -8.99 4.83
CA GLY A 191 -20.34 -9.74 5.63
C GLY A 191 -20.98 -8.98 6.79
N GLY A 192 -20.70 -7.69 6.94
CA GLY A 192 -21.49 -6.80 7.80
C GLY A 192 -21.00 -6.62 9.23
N HIS A 193 -19.78 -7.00 9.56
CA HIS A 193 -19.14 -6.62 10.82
C HIS A 193 -18.45 -5.27 10.68
N VAL A 194 -18.84 -4.30 11.49
CA VAL A 194 -18.21 -2.97 11.61
C VAL A 194 -17.67 -2.83 13.02
N ASN A 195 -16.40 -2.43 13.13
CA ASN A 195 -15.74 -2.12 14.41
C ASN A 195 -15.18 -0.70 14.41
#